data_c337425832078bbec62b432a31292c74
#
_entry.id   c337425832078bbec62b432a31292c74
#
_cell.length_a   1.000
_cell.length_b   1.000
_cell.length_c   1.000
_cell.angle_alpha   90.00
_cell.angle_beta   90.00
_cell.angle_gamma   90.00
#
_symmetry.space_group_name_H-M   'P 1'
#
loop_
_entity.id
_entity.type
_entity.pdbx_description
1 polymer ?
#
loop_
_entity_poly.entity_id
_entity_poly.type
_entity_poly.pdbx_seq_one_letter_code
_entity_poly.pdbx_strand_id
1 'polypeptide(L)'
;MTQLMITGDGNTPLSPEELADLIPNLATREELNEWERENILRAREWAVGDRTGSNDMVGDEYVGKLHQKMFDQTWKWAGQYRRTERNIGIPVQEIREKLVALFGDVRYWIANQTFSPDEIAVRFHHRLVAIHPFPNGNGRHARLMADLFLMKLGRPAFTWGSRELVRQGEARARYLDAVRAADNGDMQPLLEFVRL
;
A
#
# COMPACT_ATOMS: atom_id res chain seq x y z
N MET A 1 -17.91 16.34 11.42
CA MET A 1 -16.73 15.58 11.85
C MET A 1 -17.01 14.10 12.17
N THR A 2 -18.16 13.76 12.75
CA THR A 2 -18.49 12.36 13.13
C THR A 2 -18.53 11.37 11.96
N GLN A 3 -18.89 11.80 10.77
CA GLN A 3 -19.08 10.95 9.59
C GLN A 3 -17.75 10.49 8.93
N LEU A 4 -16.66 11.25 9.12
CA LEU A 4 -15.31 10.86 8.67
C LEU A 4 -14.66 9.77 9.53
N MET A 5 -15.16 9.55 10.75
CA MET A 5 -14.63 8.57 11.72
C MET A 5 -15.20 7.15 11.54
N ILE A 6 -16.24 6.97 10.73
CA ILE A 6 -16.86 5.66 10.53
C ILE A 6 -15.95 4.80 9.65
N THR A 7 -15.38 3.75 10.22
CA THR A 7 -14.49 2.80 9.54
C THR A 7 -15.20 1.48 9.26
N GLY A 8 -15.08 0.98 8.01
CA GLY A 8 -15.47 -0.40 7.67
C GLY A 8 -14.33 -1.38 7.95
N ASP A 9 -14.61 -2.68 7.82
CA ASP A 9 -13.62 -3.76 7.99
C ASP A 9 -12.37 -3.52 7.14
N GLY A 10 -11.19 -3.73 7.72
CA GLY A 10 -9.89 -3.51 7.07
C GLY A 10 -9.49 -2.03 6.87
N ASN A 11 -10.19 -1.07 7.48
CA ASN A 11 -9.76 0.32 7.53
C ASN A 11 -9.05 0.64 8.85
N THR A 12 -8.01 1.45 8.78
CA THR A 12 -7.32 1.98 9.97
C THR A 12 -8.06 3.23 10.45
N PRO A 13 -8.57 3.27 11.69
CA PRO A 13 -9.12 4.49 12.27
C PRO A 13 -8.04 5.57 12.38
N LEU A 14 -8.40 6.81 12.05
CA LEU A 14 -7.54 7.98 12.27
C LEU A 14 -7.80 8.54 13.66
N SER A 15 -6.73 8.98 14.34
CA SER A 15 -6.86 9.71 15.60
C SER A 15 -7.40 11.12 15.35
N PRO A 16 -7.93 11.82 16.38
CA PRO A 16 -8.35 13.21 16.24
C PRO A 16 -7.23 14.13 15.75
N GLU A 17 -5.98 13.89 16.19
CA GLU A 17 -4.80 14.66 15.78
C GLU A 17 -4.50 14.44 14.29
N GLU A 18 -4.61 13.21 13.81
CA GLU A 18 -4.40 12.90 12.39
C GLU A 18 -5.50 13.47 11.51
N LEU A 19 -6.75 13.50 12.01
CA LEU A 19 -7.86 14.16 11.31
C LEU A 19 -7.68 15.68 11.24
N ALA A 20 -7.03 16.29 12.24
CA ALA A 20 -6.68 17.71 12.22
C ALA A 20 -5.66 18.07 11.14
N ASP A 21 -4.96 17.08 10.61
CA ASP A 21 -4.01 17.21 9.51
C ASP A 21 -4.64 17.08 8.12
N LEU A 22 -5.97 16.93 8.04
CA LEU A 22 -6.68 16.99 6.76
C LEU A 22 -6.52 18.38 6.13
N ILE A 23 -6.06 18.43 4.88
CA ILE A 23 -5.80 19.67 4.16
C ILE A 23 -7.10 20.26 3.56
N PRO A 24 -7.90 19.48 2.78
CA PRO A 24 -9.13 19.98 2.21
C PRO A 24 -10.25 20.03 3.25
N ASN A 25 -11.18 20.96 3.08
CA ASN A 25 -12.39 21.02 3.90
C ASN A 25 -13.45 20.07 3.34
N LEU A 26 -13.45 18.82 3.81
CA LEU A 26 -14.38 17.76 3.38
C LEU A 26 -15.32 17.39 4.53
N ALA A 27 -16.58 17.14 4.19
CA ALA A 27 -17.62 16.83 5.17
C ALA A 27 -17.91 15.33 5.29
N THR A 28 -17.71 14.56 4.21
CA THR A 28 -18.11 13.16 4.13
C THR A 28 -16.94 12.26 3.80
N ARG A 29 -17.12 10.97 4.09
CA ARG A 29 -16.15 9.92 3.73
C ARG A 29 -16.07 9.71 2.23
N GLU A 30 -17.15 9.85 1.53
CA GLU A 30 -17.27 9.76 0.07
C GLU A 30 -16.42 10.85 -0.60
N GLU A 31 -16.55 12.09 -0.15
CA GLU A 31 -15.72 13.20 -0.65
C GLU A 31 -14.23 12.94 -0.40
N LEU A 32 -13.87 12.44 0.78
CA LEU A 32 -12.49 12.10 1.09
C LEU A 32 -11.97 10.98 0.18
N ASN A 33 -12.75 9.92 -0.03
CA ASN A 33 -12.37 8.80 -0.90
C ASN A 33 -12.14 9.26 -2.34
N GLU A 34 -13.00 10.14 -2.86
CA GLU A 34 -12.87 10.69 -4.21
C GLU A 34 -11.63 11.58 -4.32
N TRP A 35 -11.41 12.47 -3.35
CA TRP A 35 -10.24 13.33 -3.29
C TRP A 35 -8.92 12.54 -3.24
N GLU A 36 -8.87 11.52 -2.38
CA GLU A 36 -7.71 10.61 -2.30
C GLU A 36 -7.51 9.83 -3.60
N ARG A 37 -8.60 9.41 -4.28
CA ARG A 37 -8.52 8.72 -5.57
C ARG A 37 -7.85 9.57 -6.64
N GLU A 38 -8.23 10.83 -6.76
CA GLU A 38 -7.60 11.76 -7.71
C GLU A 38 -6.12 12.01 -7.37
N ASN A 39 -5.80 12.16 -6.10
CA ASN A 39 -4.44 12.35 -5.66
C ASN A 39 -3.57 11.12 -6.00
N ILE A 40 -4.09 9.90 -5.80
CA ILE A 40 -3.42 8.65 -6.16
C ILE A 40 -3.23 8.52 -7.68
N LEU A 41 -4.20 8.93 -8.50
CA LEU A 41 -4.05 8.91 -9.96
C LEU A 41 -2.89 9.80 -10.42
N ARG A 42 -2.78 11.03 -9.90
CA ARG A 42 -1.64 11.94 -10.17
C ARG A 42 -0.31 11.35 -9.71
N ALA A 43 -0.29 10.71 -8.55
CA ALA A 43 0.91 10.02 -8.05
C ALA A 43 1.33 8.87 -8.97
N ARG A 44 0.37 8.12 -9.51
CA ARG A 44 0.64 7.04 -10.48
C ARG A 44 1.23 7.58 -11.79
N GLU A 45 0.68 8.66 -12.32
CA GLU A 45 1.21 9.32 -13.53
C GLU A 45 2.65 9.78 -13.31
N TRP A 46 2.92 10.45 -12.18
CA TRP A 46 4.27 10.82 -11.79
C TRP A 46 5.20 9.60 -11.71
N ALA A 47 4.79 8.52 -11.05
CA ALA A 47 5.63 7.34 -10.84
C ALA A 47 5.92 6.56 -12.13
N VAL A 48 4.99 6.55 -13.09
CA VAL A 48 5.21 5.96 -14.42
C VAL A 48 6.26 6.73 -15.21
N GLY A 49 6.29 8.07 -15.08
CA GLY A 49 7.30 8.93 -15.70
C GLY A 49 8.64 8.94 -14.97
N ASP A 50 8.70 8.46 -13.74
CA ASP A 50 9.94 8.42 -12.95
C ASP A 50 10.91 7.38 -13.51
N ARG A 51 12.19 7.76 -13.65
CA ARG A 51 13.26 6.91 -14.17
C ARG A 51 13.99 6.09 -13.11
N THR A 52 13.54 6.12 -11.86
CA THR A 52 14.08 5.29 -10.77
C THR A 52 14.03 3.81 -11.14
N GLY A 53 15.15 3.11 -11.04
CA GLY A 53 15.25 1.68 -11.35
C GLY A 53 14.50 0.80 -10.32
N SER A 54 14.23 -0.45 -10.68
CA SER A 54 13.52 -1.40 -9.81
C SER A 54 14.22 -1.63 -8.45
N ASN A 55 15.55 -1.63 -8.41
CA ASN A 55 16.30 -1.79 -7.17
C ASN A 55 16.24 -0.54 -6.28
N ASP A 56 16.24 0.65 -6.86
CA ASP A 56 16.26 1.91 -6.13
C ASP A 56 14.87 2.26 -5.57
N MET A 57 13.80 1.83 -6.25
CA MET A 57 12.45 1.98 -5.73
C MET A 57 12.17 1.08 -4.50
N VAL A 58 12.97 0.03 -4.30
CA VAL A 58 12.93 -0.81 -3.10
C VAL A 58 13.81 -0.16 -2.01
N GLY A 59 13.34 0.94 -1.44
CA GLY A 59 14.09 1.71 -0.45
C GLY A 59 13.21 2.71 0.31
N ASP A 60 13.72 3.15 1.45
CA ASP A 60 13.05 4.04 2.39
C ASP A 60 12.60 5.36 1.72
N GLU A 61 13.50 5.95 0.94
CA GLU A 61 13.26 7.21 0.24
C GLU A 61 12.10 7.08 -0.76
N TYR A 62 12.12 6.06 -1.62
CA TYR A 62 11.08 5.90 -2.64
C TYR A 62 9.73 5.54 -2.03
N VAL A 63 9.72 4.65 -1.04
CA VAL A 63 8.50 4.25 -0.31
C VAL A 63 7.84 5.46 0.35
N GLY A 64 8.62 6.30 1.03
CA GLY A 64 8.11 7.54 1.63
C GLY A 64 7.65 8.56 0.58
N LYS A 65 8.44 8.76 -0.48
CA LYS A 65 8.14 9.70 -1.56
C LYS A 65 6.87 9.31 -2.33
N LEU A 66 6.69 8.03 -2.64
CA LEU A 66 5.47 7.57 -3.31
C LEU A 66 4.24 7.81 -2.42
N HIS A 67 4.31 7.47 -1.14
CA HIS A 67 3.22 7.74 -0.20
C HIS A 67 2.93 9.24 -0.10
N GLN A 68 3.96 10.08 -0.07
CA GLN A 68 3.80 11.52 -0.09
C GLN A 68 3.04 11.97 -1.36
N LYS A 69 3.46 11.53 -2.53
CA LYS A 69 2.80 11.86 -3.81
C LYS A 69 1.34 11.39 -3.87
N MET A 70 1.03 10.27 -3.23
CA MET A 70 -0.34 9.72 -3.19
C MET A 70 -1.29 10.52 -2.28
N PHE A 71 -0.76 11.27 -1.31
CA PHE A 71 -1.59 11.83 -0.24
C PHE A 71 -1.25 13.28 0.17
N ASP A 72 -0.27 13.94 -0.47
CA ASP A 72 0.20 15.28 -0.11
C ASP A 72 -0.83 16.40 -0.30
N GLN A 73 -1.84 16.19 -1.14
CA GLN A 73 -2.97 17.11 -1.29
C GLN A 73 -4.11 16.82 -0.30
N THR A 74 -4.00 15.73 0.45
CA THR A 74 -5.02 15.29 1.40
C THR A 74 -4.56 15.45 2.84
N TRP A 75 -3.32 15.05 3.14
CA TRP A 75 -2.83 14.90 4.51
C TRP A 75 -1.46 15.57 4.72
N LYS A 76 -1.30 16.39 5.75
CA LYS A 76 0.00 17.01 6.10
C LYS A 76 1.07 15.98 6.49
N TRP A 77 0.66 14.83 7.03
CA TRP A 77 1.58 13.72 7.39
C TRP A 77 1.93 12.80 6.20
N ALA A 78 1.49 13.10 4.98
CA ALA A 78 1.80 12.28 3.81
C ALA A 78 3.32 12.03 3.67
N GLY A 79 3.71 10.76 3.49
CA GLY A 79 5.10 10.34 3.42
C GLY A 79 5.80 10.15 4.78
N GLN A 80 5.16 10.52 5.89
CA GLN A 80 5.73 10.35 7.23
C GLN A 80 5.27 9.02 7.85
N TYR A 81 6.19 8.28 8.45
CA TYR A 81 5.83 7.08 9.19
C TYR A 81 5.02 7.42 10.44
N ARG A 82 4.06 6.54 10.77
CA ARG A 82 3.23 6.70 11.97
C ARG A 82 4.09 6.70 13.24
N ARG A 83 3.62 7.44 14.22
CA ARG A 83 4.25 7.57 15.54
C ARG A 83 3.40 6.98 16.65
N THR A 84 2.22 6.44 16.30
CA THR A 84 1.23 5.88 17.22
C THR A 84 0.93 4.43 16.84
N GLU A 85 0.61 3.63 17.84
CA GLU A 85 0.18 2.24 17.62
C GLU A 85 -1.17 2.20 16.88
N ARG A 86 -1.37 1.10 16.15
CA ARG A 86 -2.59 0.83 15.39
C ARG A 86 -3.17 -0.52 15.80
N ASN A 87 -4.44 -0.74 15.45
CA ASN A 87 -5.09 -2.04 15.58
C ASN A 87 -4.53 -3.09 14.61
N ILE A 88 -3.76 -2.68 13.62
CA ILE A 88 -3.06 -3.52 12.64
C ILE A 88 -1.63 -2.98 12.41
N GLY A 89 -0.73 -3.85 11.99
CA GLY A 89 0.68 -3.52 11.78
C GLY A 89 1.55 -3.93 12.96
N ILE A 90 2.84 -3.71 12.81
CA ILE A 90 3.85 -4.01 13.83
C ILE A 90 4.00 -2.85 14.84
N PRO A 91 4.68 -3.05 15.98
CA PRO A 91 5.02 -1.96 16.91
C PRO A 91 5.77 -0.83 16.21
N VAL A 92 5.45 0.43 16.58
CA VAL A 92 6.00 1.63 15.93
C VAL A 92 7.52 1.66 15.91
N GLN A 93 8.14 1.26 17.01
CA GLN A 93 9.60 1.25 17.15
C GLN A 93 10.31 0.27 16.21
N GLU A 94 9.59 -0.74 15.69
CA GLU A 94 10.15 -1.75 14.79
C GLU A 94 10.03 -1.38 13.30
N ILE A 95 9.24 -0.37 12.95
CA ILE A 95 8.91 -0.03 11.56
C ILE A 95 10.18 0.12 10.70
N ARG A 96 11.15 0.94 11.17
CA ARG A 96 12.36 1.19 10.38
C ARG A 96 13.22 -0.06 10.19
N GLU A 97 13.39 -0.84 11.24
CA GLU A 97 14.15 -2.10 11.18
C GLU A 97 13.51 -3.07 10.20
N LYS A 98 12.19 -3.28 10.30
CA LYS A 98 11.46 -4.21 9.42
C LYS A 98 11.41 -3.75 7.96
N LEU A 99 11.37 -2.44 7.71
CA LEU A 99 11.50 -1.89 6.35
C LEU A 99 12.90 -2.15 5.78
N VAL A 100 13.96 -1.90 6.54
CA VAL A 100 15.34 -2.18 6.10
C VAL A 100 15.51 -3.67 5.77
N ALA A 101 15.02 -4.56 6.63
CA ALA A 101 15.04 -6.01 6.40
C ALA A 101 14.25 -6.37 5.14
N LEU A 102 13.04 -5.82 4.96
CA LEU A 102 12.22 -6.05 3.77
C LEU A 102 12.96 -5.63 2.49
N PHE A 103 13.54 -4.44 2.47
CA PHE A 103 14.27 -3.96 1.30
C PHE A 103 15.50 -4.82 0.98
N GLY A 104 16.22 -5.28 2.00
CA GLY A 104 17.32 -6.23 1.85
C GLY A 104 16.88 -7.55 1.22
N ASP A 105 15.79 -8.12 1.73
CA ASP A 105 15.23 -9.38 1.22
C ASP A 105 14.78 -9.24 -0.24
N VAL A 106 14.03 -8.17 -0.58
CA VAL A 106 13.56 -7.97 -1.96
C VAL A 106 14.72 -7.82 -2.94
N ARG A 107 15.75 -7.04 -2.59
CA ARG A 107 16.96 -6.91 -3.43
C ARG A 107 17.67 -8.24 -3.59
N TYR A 108 17.77 -9.04 -2.52
CA TYR A 108 18.34 -10.37 -2.57
C TYR A 108 17.54 -11.29 -3.51
N TRP A 109 16.19 -11.29 -3.41
CA TRP A 109 15.34 -12.11 -4.29
C TRP A 109 15.47 -11.72 -5.75
N ILE A 110 15.61 -10.43 -6.05
CA ILE A 110 15.86 -9.94 -7.41
C ILE A 110 17.20 -10.44 -7.93
N ALA A 111 18.27 -10.20 -7.15
CA ALA A 111 19.64 -10.52 -7.57
C ALA A 111 19.87 -12.02 -7.76
N ASN A 112 19.24 -12.86 -6.94
CA ASN A 112 19.40 -14.31 -6.96
C ASN A 112 18.29 -15.05 -7.71
N GLN A 113 17.30 -14.32 -8.28
CA GLN A 113 16.13 -14.90 -8.96
C GLN A 113 15.43 -15.98 -8.09
N THR A 114 15.33 -15.71 -6.78
CA THR A 114 14.81 -16.66 -5.78
C THR A 114 13.34 -17.01 -6.04
N PHE A 115 12.57 -16.05 -6.53
CA PHE A 115 11.16 -16.18 -6.86
C PHE A 115 10.86 -15.57 -8.23
N SER A 116 9.71 -15.89 -8.80
CA SER A 116 9.22 -15.21 -9.99
C SER A 116 8.99 -13.70 -9.72
N PRO A 117 9.04 -12.83 -10.74
CA PRO A 117 8.76 -11.40 -10.56
C PRO A 117 7.41 -11.12 -9.90
N ASP A 118 6.37 -11.88 -10.25
CA ASP A 118 5.04 -11.77 -9.65
C ASP A 118 5.08 -12.13 -8.16
N GLU A 119 5.77 -13.20 -7.81
CA GLU A 119 5.89 -13.62 -6.42
C GLU A 119 6.70 -12.65 -5.58
N ILE A 120 7.79 -12.07 -6.12
CA ILE A 120 8.54 -10.99 -5.45
C ILE A 120 7.62 -9.81 -5.18
N ALA A 121 6.84 -9.37 -6.18
CA ALA A 121 5.91 -8.25 -6.05
C ALA A 121 4.83 -8.51 -4.99
N VAL A 122 4.27 -9.72 -4.96
CA VAL A 122 3.23 -10.12 -3.99
C VAL A 122 3.82 -10.18 -2.57
N ARG A 123 5.00 -10.77 -2.38
CA ARG A 123 5.69 -10.84 -1.09
C ARG A 123 6.06 -9.45 -0.58
N PHE A 124 6.53 -8.58 -1.46
CA PHE A 124 6.83 -7.18 -1.15
C PHE A 124 5.55 -6.45 -0.70
N HIS A 125 4.47 -6.55 -1.48
CA HIS A 125 3.16 -6.01 -1.13
C HIS A 125 2.70 -6.50 0.24
N HIS A 126 2.65 -7.81 0.47
CA HIS A 126 2.17 -8.42 1.71
C HIS A 126 2.96 -7.93 2.92
N ARG A 127 4.28 -7.98 2.88
CA ARG A 127 5.11 -7.53 4.00
C ARG A 127 5.00 -6.03 4.25
N LEU A 128 4.85 -5.22 3.20
CA LEU A 128 4.64 -3.78 3.36
C LEU A 128 3.30 -3.47 4.03
N VAL A 129 2.24 -4.23 3.69
CA VAL A 129 0.94 -4.16 4.38
C VAL A 129 1.05 -4.60 5.83
N ALA A 130 1.76 -5.70 6.12
CA ALA A 130 1.96 -6.22 7.48
C ALA A 130 2.74 -5.25 8.37
N ILE A 131 3.78 -4.59 7.85
CA ILE A 131 4.53 -3.54 8.59
C ILE A 131 3.62 -2.35 8.90
N HIS A 132 2.77 -1.95 7.97
CA HIS A 132 1.82 -0.85 8.13
C HIS A 132 2.50 0.47 8.53
N PRO A 133 3.44 0.99 7.72
CA PRO A 133 4.33 2.06 8.16
C PRO A 133 3.69 3.43 8.32
N PHE A 134 2.58 3.71 7.62
CA PHE A 134 1.96 5.04 7.58
C PHE A 134 0.70 5.13 8.45
N PRO A 135 0.24 6.34 8.81
CA PRO A 135 -1.01 6.53 9.56
C PRO A 135 -2.23 5.96 8.84
N ASN A 136 -2.29 6.06 7.50
CA ASN A 136 -3.34 5.53 6.65
C ASN A 136 -2.80 5.24 5.23
N GLY A 137 -3.64 4.67 4.36
CA GLY A 137 -3.30 4.45 2.94
C GLY A 137 -2.37 3.27 2.65
N ASN A 138 -1.93 2.52 3.66
CA ASN A 138 -0.93 1.46 3.51
C ASN A 138 -1.28 0.41 2.46
N GLY A 139 -2.52 -0.07 2.43
CA GLY A 139 -2.94 -1.07 1.44
C GLY A 139 -2.93 -0.53 -0.01
N ARG A 140 -3.37 0.72 -0.22
CA ARG A 140 -3.34 1.37 -1.53
C ARG A 140 -1.90 1.64 -1.98
N HIS A 141 -1.07 2.12 -1.07
CA HIS A 141 0.34 2.35 -1.29
C HIS A 141 1.08 1.04 -1.64
N ALA A 142 0.91 -0.02 -0.87
CA ALA A 142 1.57 -1.30 -1.11
C ALA A 142 1.16 -1.94 -2.45
N ARG A 143 -0.12 -1.81 -2.86
CA ARG A 143 -0.58 -2.25 -4.20
C ARG A 143 0.11 -1.46 -5.31
N LEU A 144 0.14 -0.13 -5.19
CA LEU A 144 0.80 0.70 -6.21
C LEU A 144 2.31 0.43 -6.27
N MET A 145 2.97 0.20 -5.12
CA MET A 145 4.39 -0.19 -5.09
C MET A 145 4.64 -1.49 -5.85
N ALA A 146 3.79 -2.52 -5.65
CA ALA A 146 3.90 -3.80 -6.35
C ALA A 146 3.68 -3.65 -7.87
N ASP A 147 2.67 -2.86 -8.26
CA ASP A 147 2.38 -2.57 -9.66
C ASP A 147 3.55 -1.87 -10.36
N LEU A 148 4.07 -0.82 -9.74
CA LEU A 148 5.21 -0.07 -10.27
C LEU A 148 6.47 -0.93 -10.35
N PHE A 149 6.72 -1.78 -9.35
CA PHE A 149 7.82 -2.74 -9.37
C PHE A 149 7.75 -3.66 -10.59
N LEU A 150 6.59 -4.25 -10.87
CA LEU A 150 6.38 -5.09 -12.05
C LEU A 150 6.58 -4.30 -13.36
N MET A 151 6.01 -3.10 -13.44
CA MET A 151 6.15 -2.23 -14.61
C MET A 151 7.62 -1.88 -14.90
N LYS A 152 8.45 -1.64 -13.88
CA LYS A 152 9.90 -1.40 -14.02
C LYS A 152 10.65 -2.64 -14.51
N LEU A 153 10.10 -3.84 -14.30
CA LEU A 153 10.62 -5.09 -14.87
C LEU A 153 10.03 -5.43 -16.25
N GLY A 154 9.29 -4.50 -16.88
CA GLY A 154 8.62 -4.72 -18.17
C GLY A 154 7.45 -5.71 -18.09
N ARG A 155 6.87 -5.91 -16.91
CA ARG A 155 5.74 -6.80 -16.68
C ARG A 155 4.44 -6.00 -16.53
N PRO A 156 3.28 -6.59 -16.88
CA PRO A 156 2.00 -5.96 -16.63
C PRO A 156 1.74 -5.83 -15.13
N ALA A 157 1.16 -4.70 -14.71
CA ALA A 157 0.65 -4.50 -13.36
C ALA A 157 -0.37 -5.58 -12.99
N PHE A 158 -0.60 -5.76 -11.70
CA PHE A 158 -1.66 -6.62 -11.21
C PHE A 158 -3.05 -6.05 -11.48
N THR A 159 -4.06 -6.91 -11.47
CA THR A 159 -5.46 -6.55 -11.67
C THR A 159 -6.23 -6.37 -10.36
N TRP A 160 -5.71 -6.96 -9.29
CA TRP A 160 -6.29 -6.88 -7.93
C TRP A 160 -7.77 -7.30 -7.90
N GLY A 161 -8.12 -8.38 -8.63
CA GLY A 161 -9.49 -8.89 -8.72
C GLY A 161 -10.42 -8.06 -9.61
N SER A 162 -9.92 -7.08 -10.38
CA SER A 162 -10.76 -6.20 -11.21
C SER A 162 -11.26 -6.86 -12.50
N ARG A 163 -10.71 -8.01 -12.89
CA ARG A 163 -11.13 -8.76 -14.07
C ARG A 163 -12.42 -9.56 -13.85
N GLU A 164 -12.74 -9.86 -12.61
CA GLU A 164 -14.00 -10.51 -12.30
C GLU A 164 -15.11 -9.46 -12.14
N LEU A 165 -16.29 -9.72 -12.70
CA LEU A 165 -17.51 -8.92 -12.50
C LEU A 165 -18.05 -9.13 -11.06
N VAL A 166 -17.18 -9.03 -10.05
CA VAL A 166 -17.53 -9.20 -8.64
C VAL A 166 -17.94 -7.86 -8.06
N ARG A 167 -18.93 -7.84 -7.20
CA ARG A 167 -19.32 -6.63 -6.46
C ARG A 167 -18.12 -6.12 -5.67
N GLN A 168 -17.94 -4.79 -5.61
CA GLN A 168 -16.78 -4.14 -4.97
C GLN A 168 -16.51 -4.65 -3.54
N GLY A 169 -17.55 -4.97 -2.77
CA GLY A 169 -17.42 -5.53 -1.43
C GLY A 169 -16.87 -6.96 -1.41
N GLU A 170 -17.23 -7.79 -2.38
CA GLU A 170 -16.76 -9.18 -2.48
C GLU A 170 -15.27 -9.24 -2.88
N ALA A 171 -14.84 -8.42 -3.83
CA ALA A 171 -13.42 -8.33 -4.20
C ALA A 171 -12.56 -7.91 -3.00
N ARG A 172 -13.06 -6.98 -2.17
CA ARG A 172 -12.38 -6.58 -0.94
C ARG A 172 -12.31 -7.71 0.09
N ALA A 173 -13.40 -8.46 0.30
CA ALA A 173 -13.41 -9.60 1.21
C ALA A 173 -12.40 -10.66 0.78
N ARG A 174 -12.41 -11.06 -0.50
CA ARG A 174 -11.45 -12.02 -1.07
C ARG A 174 -10.00 -11.56 -0.93
N TYR A 175 -9.74 -10.27 -1.15
CA TYR A 175 -8.42 -9.68 -0.91
C TYR A 175 -7.98 -9.83 0.55
N LEU A 176 -8.86 -9.48 1.51
CA LEU A 176 -8.53 -9.57 2.93
C LEU A 176 -8.29 -11.03 3.37
N ASP A 177 -9.09 -11.97 2.84
CA ASP A 177 -8.91 -13.39 3.14
C ASP A 177 -7.60 -13.93 2.56
N ALA A 178 -7.22 -13.50 1.35
CA ALA A 178 -5.95 -13.85 0.73
C ALA A 178 -4.74 -13.28 1.52
N VAL A 179 -4.85 -12.05 2.04
CA VAL A 179 -3.82 -11.46 2.90
C VAL A 179 -3.71 -12.23 4.22
N ARG A 180 -4.83 -12.61 4.84
CA ARG A 180 -4.84 -13.42 6.08
C ARG A 180 -4.24 -14.81 5.87
N ALA A 181 -4.47 -15.44 4.71
CA ALA A 181 -3.82 -16.70 4.35
C ALA A 181 -2.29 -16.52 4.25
N ALA A 182 -1.85 -15.43 3.62
CA ALA A 182 -0.43 -15.10 3.52
C ALA A 182 0.21 -14.80 4.88
N ASP A 183 -0.51 -14.19 5.84
CA ASP A 183 -0.07 -14.00 7.22
C ASP A 183 0.18 -15.34 7.93
N ASN A 184 -0.55 -16.40 7.55
CA ASN A 184 -0.38 -17.76 8.05
C ASN A 184 0.62 -18.61 7.23
N GLY A 185 1.35 -17.99 6.29
CA GLY A 185 2.38 -18.64 5.48
C GLY A 185 1.89 -19.19 4.13
N ASP A 186 0.59 -19.18 3.85
CA ASP A 186 0.02 -19.61 2.56
C ASP A 186 -0.11 -18.40 1.61
N MET A 187 0.90 -18.24 0.74
CA MET A 187 0.96 -17.14 -0.23
C MET A 187 0.12 -17.39 -1.49
N GLN A 188 -0.30 -18.65 -1.72
CA GLN A 188 -0.95 -19.05 -2.97
C GLN A 188 -2.27 -18.31 -3.25
N PRO A 189 -3.19 -18.15 -2.28
CA PRO A 189 -4.43 -17.39 -2.52
C PRO A 189 -4.18 -15.94 -2.95
N LEU A 190 -3.14 -15.31 -2.42
CA LEU A 190 -2.82 -13.92 -2.78
C LEU A 190 -2.20 -13.84 -4.19
N LEU A 191 -1.34 -14.80 -4.56
CA LEU A 191 -0.77 -14.91 -5.91
C LEU A 191 -1.86 -15.10 -6.98
N GLU A 192 -2.87 -15.90 -6.69
CA GLU A 192 -4.01 -16.09 -7.59
C GLU A 192 -4.88 -14.82 -7.67
N PHE A 193 -5.22 -14.23 -6.53
CA PHE A 193 -6.08 -13.05 -6.47
C PHE A 193 -5.54 -11.86 -7.26
N VAL A 194 -4.25 -11.58 -7.21
CA VAL A 194 -3.67 -10.39 -7.86
C VAL A 194 -3.76 -10.42 -9.39
N ARG A 195 -4.02 -11.59 -10.00
CA ARG A 195 -4.14 -11.76 -11.45
C ARG A 195 -5.59 -11.96 -11.95
N LEU A 196 -6.58 -12.03 -11.02
CA LEU A 196 -8.01 -12.16 -11.35
C LEU A 196 -8.63 -10.91 -11.97
#